data_f2c314ff50177d595880d43872fe1f95
#
_entry.id   f2c314ff50177d595880d43872fe1f95
#
_cell.length_a   1.000
_cell.length_b   1.000
_cell.length_c   1.000
_cell.angle_alpha   90.00
_cell.angle_beta   90.00
_cell.angle_gamma   90.00
#
_symmetry.space_group_name_H-M   'P 1'
#
loop_
_entity.id
_entity.type
_entity.pdbx_description
1 polymer ?
#
loop_
_entity_poly.entity_id
_entity_poly.type
_entity_poly.pdbx_seq_one_letter_code
_entity_poly.pdbx_strand_id
1 'polypeptide(L)'
;MSSEQFVLPIFFSWKVAHRGYRWIDHNGGRRLCAVDALERPDWHGVFNPYQTQQPLLERTGLFREFVELQPSEPQILGFANKFGVLTDGQDLTVDTDFGRTLVHGETLRLWQDEIRALSLAVSLWDAISVGGDRLAAELKAALVKRELPLAVQRALHVTDDDPIMTALSAIQRQTDAHLRRHVDSRLLFRENQPRLQLRLQPVNLLGALWLQFALAVDLDKRFVKCAECGAPFEVSRGLCTGKRPDAKFCSARCRVGHYRGRIEQAQRLRSSGLSPKQIASKLNARVSVINGWLEASPTKPTRRRH
;
A
#
# COMPACT_ATOMS: atom_id res chain seq x y z
N MET A 1 32.09 6.50 -16.62
CA MET A 1 31.05 7.44 -16.15
C MET A 1 30.03 6.59 -15.45
N SER A 2 30.06 6.58 -14.11
CA SER A 2 29.09 5.84 -13.29
C SER A 2 27.74 6.55 -13.41
N SER A 3 26.75 5.87 -13.96
CA SER A 3 25.36 6.30 -13.91
C SER A 3 24.90 6.25 -12.43
N GLU A 4 25.07 7.36 -11.71
CA GLU A 4 24.33 7.57 -10.49
C GLU A 4 22.85 7.56 -10.87
N GLN A 5 22.17 6.43 -10.63
CA GLN A 5 20.73 6.36 -10.75
C GLN A 5 20.15 7.37 -9.76
N PHE A 6 19.59 8.42 -10.29
CA PHE A 6 18.88 9.47 -9.57
C PHE A 6 17.63 8.85 -8.93
N VAL A 7 17.77 8.30 -7.74
CA VAL A 7 16.59 7.99 -6.92
C VAL A 7 16.08 9.33 -6.38
N LEU A 8 15.04 9.87 -7.01
CA LEU A 8 14.34 11.05 -6.49
C LEU A 8 13.75 10.69 -5.12
N PRO A 9 14.22 11.29 -4.02
CA PRO A 9 13.62 11.03 -2.73
C PRO A 9 12.20 11.59 -2.72
N ILE A 10 11.22 10.73 -2.52
CA ILE A 10 9.82 11.13 -2.34
C ILE A 10 9.68 11.61 -0.90
N PHE A 11 9.54 12.91 -0.72
CA PHE A 11 9.15 13.47 0.57
C PHE A 11 7.66 13.74 0.56
N PHE A 12 6.92 12.95 1.29
CA PHE A 12 5.51 13.12 1.43
C PHE A 12 5.10 12.86 2.87
N SER A 13 4.41 13.82 3.47
CA SER A 13 3.72 13.66 4.74
C SER A 13 2.23 13.88 4.49
N TRP A 14 1.40 13.02 5.02
CA TRP A 14 -0.05 13.15 4.92
C TRP A 14 -0.71 13.06 6.28
N LYS A 15 -1.96 13.50 6.34
CA LYS A 15 -2.72 13.56 7.59
C LYS A 15 -3.55 12.29 7.76
N VAL A 16 -3.53 11.73 8.96
CA VAL A 16 -4.40 10.62 9.38
C VAL A 16 -5.18 11.08 10.60
N ALA A 17 -6.49 10.84 10.61
CA ALA A 17 -7.33 11.22 11.73
C ALA A 17 -6.95 10.45 13.00
N HIS A 18 -6.85 11.14 14.15
CA HIS A 18 -6.43 10.54 15.41
C HIS A 18 -7.36 9.43 15.91
N ARG A 19 -8.67 9.68 15.80
CA ARG A 19 -9.72 8.73 16.20
C ARG A 19 -10.22 7.88 15.02
N GLY A 20 -9.52 7.96 13.87
CA GLY A 20 -9.86 7.23 12.66
C GLY A 20 -11.05 7.82 11.92
N TYR A 21 -11.68 6.96 11.12
CA TYR A 21 -12.73 7.34 10.20
C TYR A 21 -13.97 6.50 10.44
N ARG A 22 -15.13 7.00 9.98
CA ARG A 22 -16.37 6.24 9.91
C ARG A 22 -17.17 6.55 8.66
N TRP A 23 -17.97 5.61 8.23
CA TRP A 23 -18.93 5.80 7.16
C TRP A 23 -20.19 6.49 7.69
N ILE A 24 -20.64 7.52 6.97
CA ILE A 24 -21.91 8.18 7.22
C ILE A 24 -22.76 8.15 5.95
N ASP A 25 -24.09 8.21 6.10
CA ASP A 25 -25.01 8.43 5.00
C ASP A 25 -25.19 9.92 4.76
N HIS A 26 -24.99 10.39 3.52
CA HIS A 26 -25.15 11.77 3.14
C HIS A 26 -25.66 11.88 1.70
N ASN A 27 -26.80 12.52 1.50
CA ASN A 27 -27.43 12.74 0.19
C ASN A 27 -27.55 11.45 -0.65
N GLY A 28 -28.01 10.36 -0.04
CA GLY A 28 -28.21 9.07 -0.71
C GLY A 28 -26.92 8.29 -1.04
N GLY A 29 -25.78 8.68 -0.50
CA GLY A 29 -24.50 8.00 -0.70
C GLY A 29 -23.70 7.83 0.58
N ARG A 30 -22.82 6.82 0.59
CA ARG A 30 -21.89 6.59 1.71
C ARG A 30 -20.68 7.50 1.61
N ARG A 31 -20.33 8.14 2.73
CA ARG A 31 -19.19 9.06 2.85
C ARG A 31 -18.28 8.62 4.00
N LEU A 32 -16.97 8.56 3.74
CA LEU A 32 -15.95 8.29 4.74
C LEU A 32 -15.45 9.61 5.31
N CYS A 33 -15.73 9.85 6.59
CA CYS A 33 -15.37 11.10 7.26
C CYS A 33 -14.54 10.82 8.51
N ALA A 34 -13.66 11.75 8.88
CA ALA A 34 -12.92 11.69 10.13
C ALA A 34 -13.87 11.78 11.34
N VAL A 35 -13.69 10.91 12.32
CA VAL A 35 -14.53 10.88 13.54
C VAL A 35 -14.40 12.19 14.30
N ASP A 36 -13.20 12.72 14.43
CA ASP A 36 -12.96 13.99 15.15
C ASP A 36 -13.68 15.18 14.49
N ALA A 37 -13.75 15.22 13.15
CA ALA A 37 -14.44 16.27 12.43
C ALA A 37 -15.96 16.24 12.65
N LEU A 38 -16.52 15.05 12.94
CA LEU A 38 -17.96 14.87 13.19
C LEU A 38 -18.34 15.13 14.65
N GLU A 39 -17.44 14.87 15.60
CA GLU A 39 -17.72 14.91 17.03
C GLU A 39 -17.14 16.15 17.74
N ARG A 40 -16.28 16.93 17.08
CA ARG A 40 -15.62 18.14 17.62
C ARG A 40 -15.48 19.21 16.54
N PRO A 41 -16.55 19.85 16.11
CA PRO A 41 -16.51 20.83 15.02
C PRO A 41 -15.74 22.12 15.34
N ASP A 42 -15.45 22.40 16.60
CA ASP A 42 -14.72 23.58 17.11
C ASP A 42 -13.19 23.43 17.12
N TRP A 43 -12.66 22.39 16.48
CA TRP A 43 -11.21 22.10 16.41
C TRP A 43 -10.38 23.16 15.65
N HIS A 44 -11.01 24.11 14.99
CA HIS A 44 -10.37 25.12 14.14
C HIS A 44 -9.30 26.01 14.80
N GLY A 45 -9.09 25.94 16.08
CA GLY A 45 -8.10 26.79 16.75
C GLY A 45 -7.13 26.08 17.69
N VAL A 46 -7.49 24.93 18.27
CA VAL A 46 -6.74 24.33 19.38
C VAL A 46 -6.40 22.86 19.19
N PHE A 47 -7.15 22.12 18.37
CA PHE A 47 -6.99 20.70 18.19
C PHE A 47 -6.88 20.32 16.71
N ASN A 48 -5.78 19.69 16.31
CA ASN A 48 -5.65 19.12 14.98
C ASN A 48 -6.09 17.64 15.05
N PRO A 49 -7.23 17.24 14.46
CA PRO A 49 -7.73 15.86 14.50
C PRO A 49 -6.83 14.89 13.70
N TYR A 50 -5.82 15.41 13.02
CA TYR A 50 -4.96 14.62 12.17
C TYR A 50 -3.55 14.54 12.74
N GLN A 51 -3.00 13.33 12.75
CA GLN A 51 -1.57 13.12 12.98
C GLN A 51 -0.84 13.13 11.64
N THR A 52 0.34 13.72 11.59
CA THR A 52 1.20 13.64 10.40
C THR A 52 1.91 12.30 10.40
N GLN A 53 1.68 11.51 9.36
CA GLN A 53 2.44 10.29 9.11
C GLN A 53 3.73 10.64 8.39
N GLN A 54 4.84 10.12 8.88
CA GLN A 54 6.12 10.26 8.18
C GLN A 54 6.30 9.17 7.11
N PRO A 55 7.23 9.39 6.16
CA PRO A 55 7.02 9.08 4.76
C PRO A 55 7.21 7.63 4.40
N LEU A 56 6.65 7.32 3.29
CA LEU A 56 6.75 6.19 2.38
C LEU A 56 8.16 5.63 2.11
N LEU A 57 9.25 6.23 2.60
CA LEU A 57 10.62 5.71 2.43
C LEU A 57 10.78 4.29 2.98
N GLU A 58 10.00 3.94 4.00
CA GLU A 58 10.03 2.59 4.60
C GLU A 58 9.02 1.61 3.96
N ARG A 59 8.05 2.11 3.17
CA ARG A 59 6.96 1.32 2.57
C ARG A 59 6.84 1.54 1.07
N THR A 60 7.86 1.14 0.34
CA THR A 60 7.92 1.26 -1.13
C THR A 60 6.82 0.46 -1.86
N GLY A 61 6.13 -0.44 -1.17
CA GLY A 61 5.09 -1.30 -1.71
C GLY A 61 3.67 -0.97 -1.25
N LEU A 62 3.36 0.25 -0.75
CA LEU A 62 2.02 0.57 -0.26
C LEU A 62 0.95 0.44 -1.35
N PHE A 63 1.28 0.81 -2.60
CA PHE A 63 0.38 0.61 -3.73
C PHE A 63 -0.02 -0.86 -3.92
N ARG A 64 0.86 -1.82 -3.60
CA ARG A 64 0.55 -3.25 -3.61
C ARG A 64 -0.43 -3.65 -2.51
N GLU A 65 -0.30 -3.07 -1.29
CA GLU A 65 -1.28 -3.29 -0.22
C GLU A 65 -2.66 -2.72 -0.64
N PHE A 66 -2.67 -1.59 -1.31
CA PHE A 66 -3.91 -0.92 -1.75
C PHE A 66 -4.67 -1.73 -2.81
N VAL A 67 -3.99 -2.28 -3.82
CA VAL A 67 -4.64 -3.06 -4.88
C VAL A 67 -5.15 -4.44 -4.41
N GLU A 68 -4.71 -4.91 -3.26
CA GLU A 68 -5.21 -6.15 -2.64
C GLU A 68 -6.50 -5.96 -1.84
N LEU A 69 -6.94 -4.70 -1.64
CA LEU A 69 -8.17 -4.42 -0.92
C LEU A 69 -9.38 -4.94 -1.71
N GLN A 70 -10.28 -5.62 -1.00
CA GLN A 70 -11.64 -5.79 -1.51
C GLN A 70 -12.32 -4.42 -1.47
N PRO A 71 -13.04 -3.99 -2.55
CA PRO A 71 -13.67 -2.68 -2.61
C PRO A 71 -14.95 -2.60 -1.75
N SER A 72 -14.84 -3.01 -0.48
CA SER A 72 -15.91 -3.07 0.52
C SER A 72 -15.66 -2.08 1.65
N GLU A 73 -16.74 -1.59 2.27
CA GLU A 73 -16.65 -0.61 3.35
C GLU A 73 -15.71 -1.03 4.50
N PRO A 74 -15.72 -2.28 5.01
CA PRO A 74 -14.85 -2.68 6.11
C PRO A 74 -13.36 -2.67 5.73
N GLN A 75 -13.03 -3.11 4.53
CA GLN A 75 -11.64 -3.15 4.06
C GLN A 75 -11.09 -1.74 3.81
N ILE A 76 -11.88 -0.89 3.16
CA ILE A 76 -11.58 0.51 2.92
C ILE A 76 -11.39 1.25 4.25
N LEU A 77 -12.31 1.06 5.20
CA LEU A 77 -12.23 1.65 6.53
C LEU A 77 -10.96 1.22 7.28
N GLY A 78 -10.63 -0.07 7.21
CA GLY A 78 -9.40 -0.59 7.81
C GLY A 78 -8.14 0.02 7.22
N PHE A 79 -8.10 0.22 5.90
CA PHE A 79 -7.00 0.88 5.21
C PHE A 79 -6.92 2.38 5.56
N ALA A 80 -8.05 3.09 5.53
CA ALA A 80 -8.11 4.51 5.85
C ALA A 80 -7.70 4.79 7.31
N ASN A 81 -8.12 3.98 8.27
CA ASN A 81 -7.69 4.09 9.67
C ASN A 81 -6.18 3.92 9.84
N LYS A 82 -5.53 3.21 8.94
CA LYS A 82 -4.08 2.96 8.99
C LYS A 82 -3.27 3.99 8.22
N PHE A 83 -3.78 4.46 7.07
CA PHE A 83 -3.02 5.26 6.12
C PHE A 83 -3.66 6.60 5.76
N GLY A 84 -4.87 6.87 6.20
CA GLY A 84 -5.60 8.08 5.87
C GLY A 84 -6.52 7.92 4.65
N VAL A 85 -7.16 9.02 4.29
CA VAL A 85 -8.02 9.14 3.10
C VAL A 85 -7.19 9.38 1.84
N LEU A 86 -7.76 9.05 0.67
CA LEU A 86 -7.05 9.12 -0.61
C LEU A 86 -6.74 10.55 -1.04
N THR A 87 -7.71 11.46 -0.80
CA THR A 87 -7.68 12.87 -1.21
C THR A 87 -8.06 13.75 -0.04
N ASP A 88 -8.26 15.06 -0.25
CA ASP A 88 -8.82 15.94 0.77
C ASP A 88 -10.33 15.76 0.95
N GLY A 89 -10.97 14.92 0.10
CA GLY A 89 -12.40 14.70 0.12
C GLY A 89 -13.20 15.85 -0.50
N GLN A 90 -14.52 15.78 -0.34
CA GLN A 90 -15.45 16.83 -0.74
C GLN A 90 -16.05 17.48 0.52
N ASP A 91 -16.33 18.76 0.44
CA ASP A 91 -17.03 19.51 1.49
C ASP A 91 -18.47 18.99 1.63
N LEU A 92 -18.83 18.61 2.83
CA LEU A 92 -20.16 18.12 3.20
C LEU A 92 -20.68 18.92 4.39
N THR A 93 -21.93 19.34 4.33
CA THR A 93 -22.63 19.88 5.50
C THR A 93 -23.40 18.75 6.17
N VAL A 94 -23.03 18.44 7.40
CA VAL A 94 -23.61 17.33 8.19
C VAL A 94 -24.22 17.91 9.46
N ASP A 95 -25.42 17.45 9.81
CA ASP A 95 -26.01 17.73 11.11
C ASP A 95 -25.34 16.84 12.17
N THR A 96 -24.74 17.49 13.16
CA THR A 96 -24.06 16.83 14.29
C THR A 96 -24.74 17.25 15.59
N ASP A 97 -24.35 16.64 16.72
CA ASP A 97 -24.84 17.05 18.06
C ASP A 97 -24.48 18.51 18.38
N PHE A 98 -23.58 19.11 17.65
CA PHE A 98 -23.13 20.50 17.79
C PHE A 98 -23.75 21.45 16.74
N GLY A 99 -24.73 20.97 15.93
CA GLY A 99 -25.36 21.71 14.85
C GLY A 99 -24.78 21.39 13.47
N ARG A 100 -25.07 22.27 12.51
CA ARG A 100 -24.60 22.11 11.13
C ARG A 100 -23.11 22.34 11.00
N THR A 101 -22.38 21.31 10.62
CA THR A 101 -20.90 21.31 10.55
C THR A 101 -20.43 21.01 9.16
N LEU A 102 -19.43 21.75 8.69
CA LEU A 102 -18.72 21.45 7.45
C LEU A 102 -17.63 20.41 7.72
N VAL A 103 -17.71 19.27 7.04
CA VAL A 103 -16.73 18.20 7.13
C VAL A 103 -16.25 17.78 5.75
N HIS A 104 -15.07 17.21 5.67
CA HIS A 104 -14.57 16.62 4.42
C HIS A 104 -14.86 15.11 4.42
N GLY A 105 -15.38 14.61 3.30
CA GLY A 105 -15.69 13.19 3.17
C GLY A 105 -15.47 12.64 1.77
N GLU A 106 -15.03 11.39 1.70
CA GLU A 106 -14.83 10.67 0.45
C GLU A 106 -15.95 9.68 0.17
N THR A 107 -16.38 9.58 -1.09
CA THR A 107 -17.41 8.61 -1.48
C THR A 107 -16.88 7.19 -1.50
N LEU A 108 -17.73 6.21 -1.18
CA LEU A 108 -17.41 4.80 -1.39
C LEU A 108 -17.04 4.52 -2.86
N ARG A 109 -17.72 5.15 -3.80
CA ARG A 109 -17.47 5.02 -5.23
C ARG A 109 -16.06 5.46 -5.62
N LEU A 110 -15.57 6.60 -5.08
CA LEU A 110 -14.19 7.04 -5.32
C LEU A 110 -13.18 5.94 -4.96
N TRP A 111 -13.31 5.37 -3.77
CA TRP A 111 -12.43 4.29 -3.32
C TRP A 111 -12.51 3.06 -4.22
N GLN A 112 -13.72 2.65 -4.58
CA GLN A 112 -13.93 1.51 -5.46
C GLN A 112 -13.32 1.72 -6.84
N ASP A 113 -13.49 2.90 -7.41
CA ASP A 113 -12.96 3.24 -8.73
C ASP A 113 -11.43 3.32 -8.70
N GLU A 114 -10.83 3.89 -7.67
CA GLU A 114 -9.37 3.99 -7.54
C GLU A 114 -8.71 2.64 -7.25
N ILE A 115 -9.31 1.78 -6.41
CA ILE A 115 -8.84 0.42 -6.20
C ILE A 115 -8.84 -0.34 -7.53
N ARG A 116 -9.93 -0.28 -8.31
CA ARG A 116 -10.03 -0.95 -9.61
C ARG A 116 -9.02 -0.41 -10.62
N ALA A 117 -8.86 0.92 -10.69
CA ALA A 117 -7.95 1.56 -11.61
C ALA A 117 -6.49 1.14 -11.38
N LEU A 118 -6.02 1.24 -10.13
CA LEU A 118 -4.65 0.87 -9.80
C LEU A 118 -4.44 -0.65 -9.86
N SER A 119 -5.44 -1.45 -9.46
CA SER A 119 -5.37 -2.92 -9.60
C SER A 119 -5.20 -3.34 -11.06
N LEU A 120 -5.91 -2.72 -11.99
CA LEU A 120 -5.74 -3.01 -13.41
C LEU A 120 -4.35 -2.65 -13.90
N ALA A 121 -3.85 -1.44 -13.57
CA ALA A 121 -2.52 -1.01 -13.99
C ALA A 121 -1.42 -1.97 -13.48
N VAL A 122 -1.55 -2.40 -12.22
CA VAL A 122 -0.63 -3.37 -11.60
C VAL A 122 -0.74 -4.75 -12.23
N SER A 123 -1.97 -5.25 -12.50
CA SER A 123 -2.17 -6.55 -13.17
C SER A 123 -1.55 -6.58 -14.56
N LEU A 124 -1.74 -5.51 -15.34
CA LEU A 124 -1.15 -5.38 -16.68
C LEU A 124 0.37 -5.35 -16.61
N TRP A 125 0.94 -4.59 -15.68
CA TRP A 125 2.40 -4.55 -15.50
C TRP A 125 2.98 -5.92 -15.09
N ASP A 126 2.35 -6.61 -14.15
CA ASP A 126 2.75 -7.96 -13.75
C ASP A 126 2.61 -8.96 -14.90
N ALA A 127 1.57 -8.83 -15.74
CA ALA A 127 1.34 -9.68 -16.89
C ALA A 127 2.37 -9.47 -18.01
N ILE A 128 2.80 -8.23 -18.25
CA ILE A 128 3.88 -7.93 -19.23
C ILE A 128 5.17 -8.66 -18.86
N SER A 129 5.53 -8.71 -17.58
CA SER A 129 6.76 -9.38 -17.13
C SER A 129 6.71 -10.91 -17.26
N VAL A 130 5.51 -11.51 -17.32
CA VAL A 130 5.31 -12.96 -17.57
C VAL A 130 5.15 -13.24 -19.05
N GLY A 131 4.56 -12.32 -19.83
CA GLY A 131 4.34 -12.39 -21.27
C GLY A 131 3.20 -13.34 -21.70
N GLY A 132 3.03 -13.45 -23.03
CA GLY A 132 2.19 -14.46 -23.68
C GLY A 132 0.70 -14.46 -23.30
N ASP A 133 0.16 -15.65 -23.09
CA ASP A 133 -1.28 -15.88 -22.85
C ASP A 133 -1.83 -15.16 -21.61
N ARG A 134 -1.00 -14.91 -20.60
CA ARG A 134 -1.43 -14.21 -19.40
C ARG A 134 -1.76 -12.74 -19.68
N LEU A 135 -0.95 -12.06 -20.46
CA LEU A 135 -1.22 -10.68 -20.84
C LEU A 135 -2.50 -10.56 -21.66
N ALA A 136 -2.67 -11.47 -22.66
CA ALA A 136 -3.87 -11.51 -23.47
C ALA A 136 -5.13 -11.78 -22.62
N ALA A 137 -5.04 -12.68 -21.64
CA ALA A 137 -6.13 -12.98 -20.71
C ALA A 137 -6.51 -11.79 -19.84
N GLU A 138 -5.53 -11.07 -19.27
CA GLU A 138 -5.76 -9.86 -18.44
C GLU A 138 -6.39 -8.73 -19.26
N LEU A 139 -5.90 -8.46 -20.47
CA LEU A 139 -6.48 -7.47 -21.37
C LEU A 139 -7.92 -7.83 -21.74
N LYS A 140 -8.19 -9.09 -22.11
CA LYS A 140 -9.53 -9.57 -22.40
C LYS A 140 -10.46 -9.44 -21.18
N ALA A 141 -10.00 -9.82 -20.00
CA ALA A 141 -10.76 -9.67 -18.76
C ALA A 141 -11.09 -8.22 -18.47
N ALA A 142 -10.14 -7.29 -18.69
CA ALA A 142 -10.34 -5.87 -18.52
C ALA A 142 -11.37 -5.29 -19.50
N LEU A 143 -11.33 -5.70 -20.77
CA LEU A 143 -12.27 -5.26 -21.81
C LEU A 143 -13.71 -5.75 -21.55
N VAL A 144 -13.88 -6.97 -21.02
CA VAL A 144 -15.19 -7.57 -20.73
C VAL A 144 -15.84 -6.96 -19.48
N LYS A 145 -15.06 -6.45 -18.53
CA LYS A 145 -15.58 -5.81 -17.32
C LYS A 145 -16.13 -4.41 -17.65
N ARG A 146 -17.43 -4.35 -18.01
CA ARG A 146 -18.18 -3.08 -18.24
C ARG A 146 -18.20 -2.12 -17.03
N GLU A 147 -17.73 -2.55 -15.89
CA GLU A 147 -17.68 -1.79 -14.61
C GLU A 147 -16.40 -0.97 -14.43
N LEU A 148 -15.50 -0.95 -15.42
CA LEU A 148 -14.28 -0.15 -15.33
C LEU A 148 -14.61 1.35 -15.42
N PRO A 149 -13.91 2.22 -14.67
CA PRO A 149 -14.02 3.66 -14.82
C PRO A 149 -13.83 4.09 -16.27
N LEU A 150 -14.57 5.11 -16.72
CA LEU A 150 -14.51 5.61 -18.11
C LEU A 150 -13.08 5.94 -18.58
N ALA A 151 -12.24 6.44 -17.66
CA ALA A 151 -10.84 6.73 -17.95
C ALA A 151 -10.05 5.45 -18.31
N VAL A 152 -10.34 4.35 -17.61
CA VAL A 152 -9.74 3.03 -17.86
C VAL A 152 -10.25 2.44 -19.17
N GLN A 153 -11.57 2.53 -19.42
CA GLN A 153 -12.16 2.07 -20.69
C GLN A 153 -11.51 2.81 -21.88
N ARG A 154 -11.38 4.14 -21.80
CA ARG A 154 -10.72 4.94 -22.83
C ARG A 154 -9.25 4.57 -23.02
N ALA A 155 -8.55 4.19 -21.95
CA ALA A 155 -7.15 3.76 -22.03
C ALA A 155 -6.99 2.43 -22.78
N LEU A 156 -7.98 1.52 -22.68
CA LEU A 156 -7.97 0.21 -23.33
C LEU A 156 -8.44 0.22 -24.78
N HIS A 157 -9.07 1.30 -25.27
CA HIS A 157 -9.55 1.44 -26.65
C HIS A 157 -8.47 1.82 -27.67
N VAL A 158 -7.19 1.63 -27.35
CA VAL A 158 -6.11 1.81 -28.32
C VAL A 158 -6.03 0.54 -29.17
N THR A 159 -6.29 0.72 -30.45
CA THR A 159 -6.28 -0.34 -31.47
C THR A 159 -4.85 -0.60 -31.96
N ASP A 160 -3.97 -1.09 -31.10
CA ASP A 160 -2.73 -1.70 -31.52
C ASP A 160 -2.91 -3.22 -31.51
N ASP A 161 -2.52 -3.88 -32.59
CA ASP A 161 -2.57 -5.35 -32.70
C ASP A 161 -1.59 -6.02 -31.72
N ASP A 162 -0.68 -5.25 -31.11
CA ASP A 162 0.28 -5.72 -30.12
C ASP A 162 -0.29 -5.59 -28.69
N PRO A 163 -0.55 -6.71 -27.99
CA PRO A 163 -1.04 -6.71 -26.61
C PRO A 163 -0.12 -5.99 -25.63
N ILE A 164 1.21 -6.02 -25.85
CA ILE A 164 2.19 -5.34 -24.98
C ILE A 164 2.03 -3.84 -25.11
N MET A 165 1.98 -3.30 -26.34
CA MET A 165 1.81 -1.88 -26.58
C MET A 165 0.47 -1.37 -26.07
N THR A 166 -0.59 -2.16 -26.22
CA THR A 166 -1.91 -1.84 -25.63
C THR A 166 -1.85 -1.73 -24.12
N ALA A 167 -1.21 -2.66 -23.44
CA ALA A 167 -1.05 -2.66 -21.98
C ALA A 167 -0.19 -1.49 -21.51
N LEU A 168 0.95 -1.24 -22.17
CA LEU A 168 1.84 -0.11 -21.84
C LEU A 168 1.12 1.22 -22.01
N SER A 169 0.37 1.41 -23.12
CA SER A 169 -0.41 2.62 -23.37
C SER A 169 -1.50 2.83 -22.30
N ALA A 170 -2.16 1.77 -21.86
CA ALA A 170 -3.16 1.82 -20.80
C ALA A 170 -2.51 2.24 -19.45
N ILE A 171 -1.40 1.61 -19.08
CA ILE A 171 -0.63 1.95 -17.88
C ILE A 171 -0.19 3.41 -17.92
N GLN A 172 0.41 3.85 -19.04
CA GLN A 172 0.90 5.22 -19.22
C GLN A 172 -0.24 6.23 -19.05
N ARG A 173 -1.34 6.08 -19.78
CA ARG A 173 -2.47 7.03 -19.74
C ARG A 173 -3.07 7.18 -18.35
N GLN A 174 -3.26 6.07 -17.65
CA GLN A 174 -3.77 6.10 -16.28
C GLN A 174 -2.80 6.77 -15.31
N THR A 175 -1.54 6.34 -15.35
CA THR A 175 -0.50 6.89 -14.49
C THR A 175 -0.34 8.39 -14.72
N ASP A 176 -0.22 8.85 -15.97
CA ASP A 176 -0.11 10.26 -16.32
C ASP A 176 -1.29 11.09 -15.84
N ALA A 177 -2.52 10.56 -15.97
CA ALA A 177 -3.71 11.27 -15.52
C ALA A 177 -3.72 11.49 -14.00
N HIS A 178 -3.26 10.52 -13.22
CA HIS A 178 -3.18 10.63 -11.77
C HIS A 178 -1.98 11.48 -11.30
N LEU A 179 -0.80 11.31 -11.93
CA LEU A 179 0.35 12.13 -11.58
C LEU A 179 0.10 13.62 -11.84
N ARG A 180 -0.53 13.97 -12.97
CA ARG A 180 -0.87 15.38 -13.28
C ARG A 180 -1.81 16.02 -12.26
N ARG A 181 -2.67 15.26 -11.61
CA ARG A 181 -3.67 15.76 -10.66
C ARG A 181 -3.17 15.76 -9.21
N HIS A 182 -2.30 14.83 -8.88
CA HIS A 182 -2.00 14.48 -7.49
C HIS A 182 -0.51 14.54 -7.15
N VAL A 183 0.35 15.00 -8.08
CA VAL A 183 1.78 15.15 -7.86
C VAL A 183 2.27 16.48 -8.41
N ASP A 184 2.86 17.29 -7.53
CA ASP A 184 3.53 18.54 -7.90
C ASP A 184 5.01 18.29 -8.19
N SER A 185 5.57 19.07 -9.11
CA SER A 185 7.01 19.17 -9.30
C SER A 185 7.51 20.48 -8.68
N ARG A 186 8.49 20.40 -7.78
CA ARG A 186 9.02 21.56 -7.07
C ARG A 186 10.55 21.58 -7.06
N LEU A 187 11.12 22.78 -7.18
CA LEU A 187 12.53 23.03 -6.90
C LEU A 187 12.68 23.36 -5.41
N LEU A 188 13.38 22.51 -4.68
CA LEU A 188 13.63 22.70 -3.24
C LEU A 188 15.11 22.79 -2.96
N PHE A 189 15.48 23.58 -1.95
CA PHE A 189 16.85 23.55 -1.44
C PHE A 189 17.16 22.19 -0.81
N ARG A 190 18.34 21.69 -1.09
CA ARG A 190 18.86 20.52 -0.39
C ARG A 190 19.39 20.98 0.96
N GLU A 191 18.92 20.37 2.05
CA GLU A 191 19.47 20.63 3.37
C GLU A 191 21.00 20.46 3.34
N ASN A 192 21.72 21.46 3.88
CA ASN A 192 23.18 21.52 3.94
C ASN A 192 23.94 21.66 2.61
N GLN A 193 23.28 21.98 1.51
CA GLN A 193 23.95 22.29 0.23
C GLN A 193 23.27 23.48 -0.46
N PRO A 194 24.04 24.47 -0.97
CA PRO A 194 23.49 25.61 -1.72
C PRO A 194 23.10 25.18 -3.16
N ARG A 195 22.25 24.15 -3.27
CA ARG A 195 21.82 23.58 -4.55
C ARG A 195 20.32 23.34 -4.54
N LEU A 196 19.68 23.75 -5.63
CA LEU A 196 18.29 23.42 -5.93
C LEU A 196 18.20 22.00 -6.51
N GLN A 197 17.22 21.25 -6.05
CA GLN A 197 16.91 19.91 -6.55
C GLN A 197 15.44 19.83 -6.96
N LEU A 198 15.16 19.36 -8.17
CA LEU A 198 13.80 19.04 -8.61
C LEU A 198 13.30 17.84 -7.80
N ARG A 199 12.11 17.97 -7.25
CA ARG A 199 11.43 16.90 -6.51
C ARG A 199 10.00 16.74 -6.97
N LEU A 200 9.55 15.50 -7.03
CA LEU A 200 8.14 15.15 -7.19
C LEU A 200 7.53 15.01 -5.79
N GLN A 201 6.50 15.81 -5.55
CA GLN A 201 5.83 15.85 -4.25
C GLN A 201 4.36 15.47 -4.43
N PRO A 202 3.92 14.29 -3.97
CA PRO A 202 2.51 13.97 -3.91
C PRO A 202 1.76 14.96 -3.03
N VAL A 203 0.58 15.41 -3.46
CA VAL A 203 -0.25 16.34 -2.70
C VAL A 203 -1.22 15.61 -1.76
N ASN A 204 -1.43 14.31 -1.98
CA ASN A 204 -2.31 13.46 -1.18
C ASN A 204 -1.87 11.97 -1.28
N LEU A 205 -2.55 11.09 -0.51
CA LEU A 205 -2.21 9.67 -0.49
C LEU A 205 -2.39 9.00 -1.85
N LEU A 206 -3.42 9.38 -2.62
CA LEU A 206 -3.65 8.83 -3.96
C LEU A 206 -2.47 9.14 -4.90
N GLY A 207 -1.97 10.38 -4.88
CA GLY A 207 -0.77 10.77 -5.63
C GLY A 207 0.47 9.98 -5.20
N ALA A 208 0.59 9.68 -3.90
CA ALA A 208 1.69 8.88 -3.39
C ALA A 208 1.63 7.42 -3.88
N LEU A 209 0.44 6.82 -3.93
CA LEU A 209 0.23 5.45 -4.43
C LEU A 209 0.60 5.34 -5.92
N TRP A 210 0.10 6.26 -6.74
CA TRP A 210 0.40 6.30 -8.17
C TRP A 210 1.86 6.64 -8.47
N LEU A 211 2.48 7.54 -7.69
CA LEU A 211 3.91 7.84 -7.86
C LEU A 211 4.79 6.64 -7.47
N GLN A 212 4.45 5.91 -6.40
CA GLN A 212 5.14 4.67 -6.07
C GLN A 212 5.04 3.64 -7.18
N PHE A 213 3.85 3.47 -7.77
CA PHE A 213 3.64 2.57 -8.90
C PHE A 213 4.47 3.02 -10.13
N ALA A 214 4.42 4.30 -10.50
CA ALA A 214 5.21 4.85 -11.61
C ALA A 214 6.70 4.57 -11.46
N LEU A 215 7.25 4.83 -10.25
CA LEU A 215 8.65 4.56 -9.95
C LEU A 215 8.97 3.05 -9.89
N ALA A 216 7.99 2.22 -9.55
CA ALA A 216 8.18 0.78 -9.60
C ALA A 216 8.27 0.27 -11.06
N VAL A 217 7.46 0.83 -11.96
CA VAL A 217 7.50 0.54 -13.40
C VAL A 217 8.80 1.06 -14.03
N ASP A 218 9.16 2.34 -13.79
CA ASP A 218 10.35 2.99 -14.35
C ASP A 218 11.65 2.27 -13.98
N LEU A 219 11.74 1.78 -12.74
CA LEU A 219 12.92 1.11 -12.20
C LEU A 219 12.86 -0.43 -12.25
N ASP A 220 11.90 -1.01 -12.97
CA ASP A 220 11.64 -2.47 -13.04
C ASP A 220 11.71 -3.15 -11.67
N LYS A 221 11.06 -2.56 -10.67
CA LYS A 221 11.12 -3.05 -9.29
C LYS A 221 10.30 -4.32 -9.11
N ARG A 222 10.85 -5.26 -8.37
CA ARG A 222 10.16 -6.50 -8.01
C ARG A 222 9.72 -6.48 -6.56
N PHE A 223 8.53 -7.03 -6.32
CA PHE A 223 7.94 -7.12 -4.99
C PHE A 223 7.62 -8.56 -4.63
N VAL A 224 7.87 -8.90 -3.36
CA VAL A 224 7.49 -10.19 -2.79
C VAL A 224 6.75 -9.96 -1.48
N LYS A 225 5.89 -10.92 -1.08
CA LYS A 225 5.18 -10.85 0.20
C LYS A 225 6.07 -11.32 1.35
N CYS A 226 6.04 -10.58 2.44
CA CYS A 226 6.72 -10.95 3.67
C CYS A 226 6.10 -12.20 4.28
N ALA A 227 6.91 -13.22 4.58
CA ALA A 227 6.43 -14.48 5.15
C ALA A 227 5.86 -14.34 6.57
N GLU A 228 6.06 -13.22 7.25
CA GLU A 228 5.56 -12.96 8.61
C GLU A 228 4.31 -12.07 8.60
N CYS A 229 4.37 -10.90 7.98
CA CYS A 229 3.29 -9.91 8.06
C CYS A 229 2.46 -9.80 6.77
N GLY A 230 2.80 -10.56 5.72
CA GLY A 230 2.11 -10.52 4.43
C GLY A 230 2.34 -9.25 3.59
N ALA A 231 2.89 -8.19 4.17
CA ALA A 231 3.10 -6.93 3.47
C ALA A 231 4.09 -7.10 2.29
N PRO A 232 3.78 -6.51 1.12
CA PRO A 232 4.70 -6.50 0.00
C PRO A 232 5.92 -5.64 0.29
N PHE A 233 7.09 -6.09 -0.17
CA PHE A 233 8.33 -5.33 -0.05
C PHE A 233 9.21 -5.53 -1.28
N GLU A 234 10.04 -4.53 -1.57
CA GLU A 234 10.91 -4.49 -2.72
C GLU A 234 12.09 -5.46 -2.57
N VAL A 235 12.37 -6.20 -3.64
CA VAL A 235 13.57 -7.01 -3.82
C VAL A 235 14.28 -6.60 -5.11
N SER A 236 15.62 -6.52 -5.09
CA SER A 236 16.40 -6.15 -6.27
C SER A 236 17.62 -7.05 -6.46
N ARG A 237 18.11 -7.13 -7.69
CA ARG A 237 19.31 -7.90 -8.06
C ARG A 237 20.61 -7.07 -8.04
N GLY A 238 20.54 -5.78 -7.68
CA GLY A 238 21.69 -4.87 -7.80
C GLY A 238 21.87 -3.95 -6.59
N LEU A 239 22.74 -2.97 -6.74
CA LEU A 239 23.13 -1.96 -5.72
C LEU A 239 22.02 -0.96 -5.35
N CYS A 240 20.80 -1.17 -5.84
CA CYS A 240 19.65 -0.34 -5.50
C CYS A 240 19.08 -0.67 -4.13
N THR A 241 18.22 0.17 -3.61
CA THR A 241 17.66 0.20 -2.25
C THR A 241 16.86 -1.04 -1.81
N GLY A 242 16.62 -2.00 -2.70
CA GLY A 242 15.84 -3.22 -2.42
C GLY A 242 16.61 -4.30 -1.64
N LYS A 243 15.86 -5.23 -1.06
CA LYS A 243 16.45 -6.42 -0.41
C LYS A 243 16.88 -7.45 -1.47
N ARG A 244 17.73 -8.40 -1.06
CA ARG A 244 18.14 -9.50 -1.95
C ARG A 244 16.93 -10.24 -2.52
N PRO A 245 17.01 -10.77 -3.75
CA PRO A 245 15.88 -11.48 -4.41
C PRO A 245 15.33 -12.67 -3.63
N ASP A 246 16.15 -13.30 -2.80
CA ASP A 246 15.79 -14.43 -1.95
C ASP A 246 15.27 -14.05 -0.56
N ALA A 247 15.13 -12.75 -0.29
CA ALA A 247 14.66 -12.25 1.00
C ALA A 247 13.21 -12.67 1.25
N LYS A 248 12.95 -13.25 2.42
CA LYS A 248 11.61 -13.70 2.83
C LYS A 248 10.90 -12.73 3.77
N PHE A 249 11.59 -11.71 4.29
CA PHE A 249 11.07 -10.81 5.32
C PHE A 249 11.34 -9.35 4.99
N CYS A 250 10.33 -8.53 5.18
CA CYS A 250 10.41 -7.09 4.94
C CYS A 250 11.29 -6.34 5.96
N SER A 251 11.57 -6.92 7.12
CA SER A 251 12.37 -6.30 8.18
C SER A 251 13.04 -7.33 9.08
N ALA A 252 14.05 -6.90 9.85
CA ALA A 252 14.65 -7.73 10.90
C ALA A 252 13.60 -8.11 11.97
N ARG A 253 12.67 -7.20 12.28
CA ARG A 253 11.55 -7.44 13.22
C ARG A 253 10.68 -8.61 12.74
N CYS A 254 10.29 -8.63 11.47
CA CYS A 254 9.51 -9.73 10.91
C CYS A 254 10.28 -11.05 10.91
N ARG A 255 11.57 -11.03 10.59
CA ARG A 255 12.41 -12.23 10.67
C ARG A 255 12.47 -12.81 12.07
N VAL A 256 12.66 -11.95 13.08
CA VAL A 256 12.69 -12.37 14.50
C VAL A 256 11.30 -12.83 14.96
N GLY A 257 10.24 -12.12 14.57
CA GLY A 257 8.85 -12.50 14.85
C GLY A 257 8.52 -13.90 14.32
N HIS A 258 8.84 -14.14 13.05
CA HIS A 258 8.65 -15.46 12.42
C HIS A 258 9.42 -16.57 13.14
N TYR A 259 10.68 -16.31 13.50
CA TYR A 259 11.48 -17.28 14.24
C TYR A 259 10.88 -17.60 15.61
N ARG A 260 10.44 -16.59 16.37
CA ARG A 260 9.76 -16.77 17.66
C ARG A 260 8.46 -17.54 17.53
N GLY A 261 7.65 -17.21 16.53
CA GLY A 261 6.38 -17.91 16.26
C GLY A 261 6.61 -19.41 15.97
N ARG A 262 7.68 -19.76 15.26
CA ARG A 262 8.04 -21.17 15.02
C ARG A 262 8.46 -21.91 16.30
N ILE A 263 9.19 -21.26 17.21
CA ILE A 263 9.54 -21.82 18.51
C ILE A 263 8.28 -22.08 19.33
N GLU A 264 7.37 -21.10 19.43
CA GLU A 264 6.11 -21.24 20.15
C GLU A 264 5.23 -22.36 19.56
N GLN A 265 5.22 -22.49 18.24
CA GLN A 265 4.50 -23.54 17.54
C GLN A 265 5.10 -24.92 17.84
N ALA A 266 6.44 -25.05 17.87
CA ALA A 266 7.11 -26.29 18.24
C ALA A 266 6.80 -26.70 19.69
N GLN A 267 6.79 -25.75 20.62
CA GLN A 267 6.45 -25.98 22.03
C GLN A 267 4.97 -26.41 22.19
N ARG A 268 4.03 -25.77 21.47
CA ARG A 268 2.62 -26.20 21.47
C ARG A 268 2.45 -27.63 20.93
N LEU A 269 3.11 -27.95 19.83
CA LEU A 269 3.08 -29.32 19.28
C LEU A 269 3.70 -30.35 20.23
N ARG A 270 4.73 -29.97 20.98
CA ARG A 270 5.31 -30.83 22.03
C ARG A 270 4.34 -31.06 23.18
N SER A 271 3.64 -30.02 23.64
CA SER A 271 2.60 -30.12 24.68
C SER A 271 1.42 -30.98 24.23
N SER A 272 1.16 -31.06 22.92
CA SER A 272 0.14 -31.96 22.35
C SER A 272 0.63 -33.41 22.18
N GLY A 273 1.81 -33.78 22.72
CA GLY A 273 2.34 -35.14 22.74
C GLY A 273 3.15 -35.54 21.52
N LEU A 274 3.42 -34.66 20.55
CA LEU A 274 4.21 -35.00 19.37
C LEU A 274 5.69 -35.17 19.72
N SER A 275 6.31 -36.15 19.10
CA SER A 275 7.78 -36.36 19.21
C SER A 275 8.54 -35.29 18.43
N PRO A 276 9.83 -35.02 18.77
CA PRO A 276 10.65 -34.05 18.02
C PRO A 276 10.77 -34.38 16.53
N LYS A 277 10.77 -35.65 16.14
CA LYS A 277 10.79 -36.09 14.73
C LYS A 277 9.50 -35.70 13.99
N GLN A 278 8.35 -35.88 14.63
CA GLN A 278 7.04 -35.50 14.06
C GLN A 278 6.91 -33.97 13.95
N ILE A 279 7.39 -33.24 14.96
CA ILE A 279 7.42 -31.76 14.94
C ILE A 279 8.33 -31.26 13.81
N ALA A 280 9.51 -31.88 13.64
CA ALA A 280 10.46 -31.55 12.58
C ALA A 280 9.82 -31.72 11.18
N SER A 281 9.11 -32.82 10.97
CA SER A 281 8.38 -33.07 9.73
C SER A 281 7.27 -32.02 9.50
N LYS A 282 6.44 -31.73 10.51
CA LYS A 282 5.36 -30.75 10.43
C LYS A 282 5.84 -29.31 10.16
N LEU A 283 6.96 -28.92 10.78
CA LEU A 283 7.51 -27.57 10.67
C LEU A 283 8.54 -27.44 9.55
N ASN A 284 8.77 -28.48 8.77
CA ASN A 284 9.83 -28.54 7.75
C ASN A 284 11.17 -28.01 8.30
N ALA A 285 11.64 -28.60 9.38
CA ALA A 285 12.88 -28.23 10.08
C ALA A 285 13.73 -29.45 10.41
N ARG A 286 15.02 -29.26 10.65
CA ARG A 286 15.90 -30.34 11.11
C ARG A 286 15.57 -30.69 12.57
N VAL A 287 15.62 -31.96 12.92
CA VAL A 287 15.35 -32.46 14.31
C VAL A 287 16.26 -31.76 15.32
N SER A 288 17.55 -31.55 14.99
CA SER A 288 18.49 -30.81 15.85
C SER A 288 18.03 -29.39 16.17
N VAL A 289 17.42 -28.69 15.18
CA VAL A 289 16.86 -27.36 15.38
C VAL A 289 15.65 -27.41 16.31
N ILE A 290 14.77 -28.38 16.13
CA ILE A 290 13.62 -28.59 17.01
C ILE A 290 14.04 -28.85 18.44
N ASN A 291 15.03 -29.72 18.67
CA ASN A 291 15.56 -29.99 20.02
C ASN A 291 16.06 -28.69 20.67
N GLY A 292 16.86 -27.88 19.96
CA GLY A 292 17.30 -26.58 20.47
C GLY A 292 16.16 -25.61 20.79
N TRP A 293 15.07 -25.63 20.01
CA TRP A 293 13.87 -24.80 20.29
C TRP A 293 13.09 -25.29 21.51
N LEU A 294 13.07 -26.60 21.77
CA LEU A 294 12.35 -27.18 22.91
C LEU A 294 13.14 -27.03 24.21
N GLU A 295 14.49 -26.98 24.14
CA GLU A 295 15.39 -26.74 25.26
C GLU A 295 15.48 -25.25 25.64
N ALA A 296 15.26 -24.35 24.68
CA ALA A 296 15.26 -22.92 24.96
C ALA A 296 14.08 -22.57 25.90
N SER A 297 14.40 -22.12 27.11
CA SER A 297 13.40 -21.67 28.10
C SER A 297 12.44 -20.65 27.47
N PRO A 298 11.13 -20.67 27.83
CA PRO A 298 10.16 -19.75 27.26
C PRO A 298 10.61 -18.32 27.52
N THR A 299 10.93 -17.60 26.45
CA THR A 299 11.24 -16.16 26.53
C THR A 299 10.00 -15.46 27.09
N LYS A 300 10.12 -14.79 28.25
CA LYS A 300 9.06 -13.98 28.86
C LYS A 300 8.35 -13.14 27.80
N PRO A 301 7.01 -13.12 27.75
CA PRO A 301 6.28 -12.32 26.80
C PRO A 301 6.64 -10.86 27.00
N THR A 302 7.29 -10.27 26.02
CA THR A 302 7.51 -8.82 26.00
C THR A 302 6.14 -8.16 25.90
N ARG A 303 5.70 -7.48 26.97
CA ARG A 303 4.49 -6.67 27.00
C ARG A 303 4.48 -5.79 25.74
N ARG A 304 3.48 -5.99 24.88
CA ARG A 304 3.16 -5.06 23.80
C ARG A 304 2.84 -3.71 24.46
N ARG A 305 3.70 -2.72 24.28
CA ARG A 305 3.31 -1.33 24.48
C ARG A 305 2.44 -0.95 23.28
N HIS A 306 1.17 -0.71 23.57
CA HIS A 306 0.18 -0.13 22.65
C HIS A 306 0.55 1.31 22.32
#